data_32dc2679a10f1b327f9b550227e907b0
#
_entry.id   32dc2679a10f1b327f9b550227e907b0
#
_cell.length_a   1.000
_cell.length_b   1.000
_cell.length_c   1.000
_cell.angle_alpha   90.00
_cell.angle_beta   90.00
_cell.angle_gamma   90.00
#
_symmetry.space_group_name_H-M   'P 1'
#
loop_
_entity.id
_entity.type
_entity.pdbx_description
1 polymer ?
#
loop_
_entity_poly.entity_id
_entity_poly.type
_entity_poly.pdbx_seq_one_letter_code
_entity_poly.pdbx_strand_id
1 'polypeptide(L)' 'MIFHIAVCSPDAGLRSGLERQCMEFFARRADACIVEHLPDTDALLRKDGEGVRYDLYLLELSGSAAPVGLAVESR' A
#
# COMPACT_ATOMS: atom_id res chain seq x y z
N MET A 1 13.20 -13.27 0.49
CA MET A 1 12.43 -12.70 -0.61
C MET A 1 12.06 -11.26 -0.29
N ILE A 2 12.03 -10.40 -1.28
CA ILE A 2 11.70 -8.99 -1.10
C ILE A 2 10.35 -8.72 -1.75
N PHE A 3 9.42 -8.17 -0.97
CA PHE A 3 8.09 -7.84 -1.47
C PHE A 3 7.99 -6.33 -1.72
N HIS A 4 7.39 -5.96 -2.83
CA HIS A 4 7.08 -4.58 -3.16
C HIS A 4 5.62 -4.30 -2.81
N ILE A 5 5.39 -3.32 -1.97
CA ILE A 5 4.05 -3.00 -1.47
C ILE A 5 3.74 -1.55 -1.77
N ALA A 6 2.56 -1.31 -2.34
CA ALA A 6 2.06 0.04 -2.56
C ALA A 6 1.01 0.35 -1.49
N VAL A 7 1.21 1.44 -0.77
CA VAL A 7 0.23 1.93 0.21
C VAL A 7 -0.33 3.23 -0.34
N CYS A 8 -1.61 3.23 -0.66
CA CYS A 8 -2.27 4.34 -1.31
C CYS A 8 -3.35 4.93 -0.40
N SER A 9 -3.13 6.16 0.03
CA SER A 9 -4.07 6.88 0.87
C SER A 9 -3.70 8.35 0.88
N PRO A 10 -4.68 9.27 0.92
CA PRO A 10 -4.37 10.69 1.09
C PRO A 10 -3.89 11.02 2.49
N ASP A 11 -4.10 10.14 3.47
CA ASP A 11 -3.72 10.36 4.85
C ASP A 11 -2.32 9.80 5.10
N ALA A 12 -1.35 10.69 5.31
CA ALA A 12 0.04 10.31 5.53
C ALA A 12 0.21 9.49 6.81
N GLY A 13 -0.58 9.81 7.85
CA GLY A 13 -0.52 9.05 9.10
C GLY A 13 -0.97 7.61 8.92
N LEU A 14 -2.03 7.41 8.13
CA LEU A 14 -2.51 6.08 7.82
C LEU A 14 -1.48 5.30 7.02
N ARG A 15 -0.87 5.95 6.01
CA ARG A 15 0.17 5.30 5.22
C ARG A 15 1.32 4.83 6.10
N SER A 16 1.76 5.67 7.02
CA SER A 16 2.87 5.33 7.92
C SER A 16 2.51 4.17 8.84
N GLY A 17 1.27 4.15 9.35
CA GLY A 17 0.80 3.06 10.18
C GLY A 17 0.75 1.74 9.43
N LEU A 18 0.27 1.78 8.18
CA LEU A 18 0.22 0.58 7.35
C LEU A 18 1.62 0.07 7.01
N GLU A 19 2.54 1.00 6.72
CA GLU A 19 3.92 0.61 6.48
C GLU A 19 4.51 -0.12 7.67
N ARG A 20 4.29 0.42 8.88
CA ARG A 20 4.80 -0.21 10.09
C ARG A 20 4.25 -1.62 10.25
N GLN A 21 2.96 -1.78 10.03
CA GLN A 21 2.33 -3.09 10.13
C GLN A 21 2.89 -4.07 9.12
N CYS A 22 3.12 -3.62 7.89
CA CYS A 22 3.71 -4.46 6.87
C CYS A 22 5.12 -4.89 7.26
N MET A 23 5.92 -3.95 7.74
CA MET A 23 7.30 -4.27 8.11
C MET A 23 7.36 -5.27 9.26
N GLU A 24 6.48 -5.11 10.25
CA GLU A 24 6.41 -6.07 11.36
C GLU A 24 5.97 -7.45 10.89
N PHE A 25 4.97 -7.49 10.02
CA PHE A 25 4.44 -8.74 9.50
C PHE A 25 5.51 -9.53 8.75
N PHE A 26 6.20 -8.87 7.83
CA PHE A 26 7.21 -9.54 7.01
C PHE A 26 8.47 -9.86 7.82
N ALA A 27 8.80 -9.03 8.81
CA ALA A 27 9.94 -9.33 9.67
C ALA A 27 9.74 -10.63 10.44
N ARG A 28 8.52 -10.90 10.89
CA ARG A 28 8.20 -12.14 11.59
C ARG A 28 8.36 -13.36 10.68
N ARG A 29 8.25 -13.17 9.39
CA ARG A 29 8.37 -14.25 8.41
C ARG A 29 9.79 -14.34 7.85
N ALA A 30 10.71 -13.54 8.37
CA ALA A 30 12.07 -13.44 7.87
C ALA A 30 12.15 -13.00 6.40
N ASP A 31 11.16 -12.22 5.98
CA ASP A 31 11.12 -11.60 4.65
C ASP A 31 11.37 -10.11 4.77
N ALA A 32 11.74 -9.49 3.65
CA ALA A 32 11.90 -8.05 3.57
C ALA A 32 10.77 -7.46 2.74
N CYS A 33 10.45 -6.20 2.96
CA CYS A 33 9.49 -5.49 2.14
C CYS A 33 9.97 -4.07 1.86
N ILE A 34 9.60 -3.57 0.70
CA ILE A 34 9.79 -2.18 0.31
C ILE A 34 8.40 -1.59 0.14
N VAL A 35 8.11 -0.55 0.92
CA VAL A 35 6.81 0.08 0.91
C VAL A 35 6.91 1.42 0.21
N GLU A 36 6.07 1.62 -0.80
CA GLU A 36 5.99 2.88 -1.50
C GLU A 36 4.70 3.59 -1.10
N HIS A 37 4.82 4.86 -0.75
CA HIS A 37 3.70 5.68 -0.35
C HIS A 37 3.15 6.43 -1.54
N LEU A 38 1.86 6.29 -1.81
CA LEU A 38 1.18 6.98 -2.89
C LEU A 38 0.03 7.79 -2.30
N PRO A 39 -0.06 9.08 -2.64
CA PRO A 39 -1.06 9.95 -2.00
C PRO A 39 -2.48 9.69 -2.46
N ASP A 40 -2.65 9.15 -3.66
CA ASP A 40 -3.98 8.93 -4.23
C ASP A 40 -3.92 7.84 -5.30
N THR A 41 -5.11 7.48 -5.81
CA THR A 41 -5.21 6.45 -6.83
C THR A 41 -4.66 6.91 -8.18
N ASP A 42 -4.66 8.21 -8.45
CA ASP A 42 -4.07 8.73 -9.69
C ASP A 42 -2.58 8.46 -9.74
N ALA A 43 -1.89 8.61 -8.60
CA ALA A 43 -0.48 8.29 -8.51
C ALA A 43 -0.24 6.80 -8.77
N LEU A 44 -1.12 5.94 -8.25
CA LEU A 44 -1.02 4.49 -8.48
C LEU A 44 -1.21 4.17 -9.95
N LEU A 45 -2.20 4.78 -10.60
CA LEU A 45 -2.47 4.56 -12.02
C LEU A 45 -1.30 5.02 -12.89
N ARG A 46 -0.66 6.13 -12.52
CA ARG A 46 0.53 6.59 -13.25
C ARG A 46 1.67 5.59 -13.13
N LYS A 47 1.88 5.03 -11.95
CA LYS A 47 2.92 4.02 -11.75
C LYS A 47 2.63 2.78 -12.59
N ASP A 48 1.38 2.35 -12.63
CA ASP A 48 0.99 1.21 -13.45
C ASP A 48 1.24 1.49 -14.93
N GLY A 49 0.93 2.71 -15.36
CA GLY A 49 1.18 3.12 -16.74
C GLY A 49 2.66 3.16 -17.10
N GLU A 50 3.54 3.36 -16.10
CA GLU A 50 4.98 3.34 -16.28
C GLU A 50 5.56 1.92 -16.22
N GLY A 51 4.71 0.92 -16.00
CA GLY A 51 5.16 -0.46 -15.91
C GLY A 51 5.62 -0.90 -14.53
N VAL A 52 5.41 -0.06 -13.53
CA VAL A 52 5.77 -0.41 -12.15
C VAL A 52 4.76 -1.41 -11.60
N ARG A 53 5.24 -2.48 -11.02
CA ARG A 53 4.40 -3.53 -10.46
C ARG A 53 4.71 -3.72 -9.00
N TYR A 54 3.66 -4.05 -8.23
CA TYR A 54 3.78 -4.32 -6.81
C TYR A 54 3.25 -5.71 -6.52
N ASP A 55 3.78 -6.34 -5.49
CA ASP A 55 3.30 -7.65 -5.05
C ASP A 55 2.01 -7.52 -4.26
N LEU A 56 1.83 -6.40 -3.58
CA LEU A 56 0.67 -6.16 -2.73
C LEU A 56 0.25 -4.71 -2.83
N TYR A 57 -1.04 -4.48 -2.91
CA TYR A 57 -1.62 -3.15 -2.94
C TYR A 57 -2.52 -2.97 -1.73
N LEU A 58 -2.25 -1.95 -0.92
CA LEU A 58 -3.12 -1.56 0.18
C LEU A 58 -3.75 -0.23 -0.18
N LEU A 59 -5.05 -0.24 -0.42
CA LEU A 59 -5.78 0.92 -0.89
C LEU A 59 -6.80 1.35 0.15
N GLU A 60 -6.78 2.63 0.51
CA GLU A 60 -7.83 3.20 1.30
C GLU A 60 -9.00 3.56 0.40
N LEU A 61 -10.13 2.92 0.61
CA LEU A 61 -11.35 3.25 -0.11
C LEU A 61 -12.03 4.37 0.63
N SER A 62 -11.61 5.57 0.37
CA SER A 62 -12.24 6.73 0.99
C SER A 62 -13.33 7.22 0.06
N GLY A 63 -14.47 7.37 0.59
CA GLY A 63 -15.53 7.97 -0.18
C GLY A 63 -16.67 8.17 0.76
N SER A 64 -17.08 9.38 0.94
CA SER A 64 -18.24 9.69 1.72
C SER A 64 -18.12 9.30 3.18
N ALA A 65 -19.22 9.28 3.87
CA ALA A 65 -19.29 9.08 5.33
C ALA A 65 -19.17 7.61 5.74
N ALA A 66 -18.90 6.74 4.81
CA ALA A 66 -18.76 5.32 5.16
C ALA A 66 -17.47 5.09 5.94
N PRO A 67 -17.42 4.06 6.78
CA PRO A 67 -16.17 3.71 7.43
C PRO A 67 -15.10 3.45 6.40
N VAL A 68 -13.89 3.80 6.76
CA VAL A 68 -12.75 3.57 5.89
C VAL A 68 -12.58 2.08 5.68
N GLY A 69 -12.63 1.66 4.44
CA GLY A 69 -12.34 0.29 4.08
C GLY A 69 -10.99 0.21 3.41
N LEU A 70 -10.35 -0.93 3.56
CA LEU A 70 -9.10 -1.20 2.87
C LEU A 70 -9.33 -2.35 1.91
N ALA A 71 -8.91 -2.16 0.67
CA ALA A 71 -8.88 -3.23 -0.30
C ALA A 71 -7.44 -3.71 -0.40
N VAL A 72 -7.28 -5.02 -0.40
CA VAL A 72 -5.97 -5.63 -0.55
C VAL A 72 -5.99 -6.45 -1.81
N GLU A 73 -5.03 -6.19 -2.69
CA GLU A 73 -4.90 -6.92 -3.92
C GLU A 73 -3.49 -7.46 -4.03
N SER A 74 -3.38 -8.76 -4.26
CA SER A 74 -2.11 -9.45 -4.41
C SER A 74 -1.91 -9.81 -5.88
N ARG A 75 -0.70 -9.62 -6.33
CA ARG A 75 -0.35 -9.93 -7.71
C ARG A 75 0.63 -11.07 -7.82
#